data_22ee35afcd177cfeb8c6c53fd50057b1
#
_entry.id   22ee35afcd177cfeb8c6c53fd50057b1
#
_cell.length_a   1.000
_cell.length_b   1.000
_cell.length_c   1.000
_cell.angle_alpha   90.00
_cell.angle_beta   90.00
_cell.angle_gamma   90.00
#
_symmetry.space_group_name_H-M   'P 1'
#
loop_
_entity.id
_entity.type
_entity.pdbx_description
1 polymer ?
#
loop_
_entity_poly.entity_id
_entity_poly.type
_entity_poly.pdbx_seq_one_letter_code
_entity_poly.pdbx_strand_id
1 'polypeptide(L)'
;FAAPGNDMQKKAGIKDSPELLLADMLRAGGHLNHVECAKVVAYGAYDTYRWATDYLGVKWDRLGFQGGHSVARSCSFMNGTGADIIGPMLTKLSTLKVPVRLRTKLLNFVTDDNGAVIGVEVRANYQFPKEETGETKFIRVKRGVVLATGGFSQNVQMRTMHDPRLTVALDSTNSPAATGEGLQAAQRVGAGTCLMDWIQLGPWTSPDEKGFGVCPKFVEASVGYGLMIDPKTGKRFINETGNRKVRADAILAIGHPAIILISETNMKKHVPMSTVKAGLDNGSIKRFASLEELAQNYGIDPKLLKESVDRWNDAIAK
;
A
#
# COMPACT_ATOMS: atom_id res chain seq x y z
N PHE A 1 10.38 -3.56 2.02
CA PHE A 1 10.69 -4.89 1.45
C PHE A 1 10.85 -5.92 2.56
N ALA A 2 10.09 -7.02 2.54
CA ALA A 2 10.17 -8.07 3.54
C ALA A 2 11.15 -9.16 3.08
N ALA A 3 12.20 -9.41 3.89
CA ALA A 3 13.20 -10.45 3.59
C ALA A 3 13.60 -11.19 4.87
N PRO A 4 13.26 -12.47 5.02
CA PRO A 4 13.70 -13.25 6.17
C PRO A 4 15.22 -13.45 6.13
N GLY A 5 15.88 -13.34 7.29
CA GLY A 5 17.33 -13.49 7.42
C GLY A 5 18.17 -12.33 6.88
N ASN A 6 17.56 -11.14 6.68
CA ASN A 6 18.30 -9.95 6.23
C ASN A 6 19.35 -9.50 7.26
N ASP A 7 20.29 -8.66 6.83
CA ASP A 7 21.41 -8.24 7.66
C ASP A 7 21.01 -7.45 8.91
N MET A 8 19.87 -6.73 8.86
CA MET A 8 19.35 -5.97 9.99
C MET A 8 18.76 -6.92 11.06
N GLN A 9 18.06 -7.99 10.62
CA GLN A 9 17.61 -9.04 11.55
C GLN A 9 18.76 -9.76 12.21
N LYS A 10 19.82 -10.09 11.46
CA LYS A 10 21.03 -10.70 12.03
C LYS A 10 21.66 -9.81 13.10
N LYS A 11 21.79 -8.50 12.84
CA LYS A 11 22.29 -7.53 13.82
C LYS A 11 21.40 -7.39 15.05
N ALA A 12 20.09 -7.53 14.88
CA ALA A 12 19.11 -7.45 15.97
C ALA A 12 18.89 -8.80 16.70
N GLY A 13 19.56 -9.88 16.30
CA GLY A 13 19.39 -11.22 16.90
C GLY A 13 18.02 -11.85 16.61
N ILE A 14 17.31 -11.38 15.59
CA ILE A 14 15.98 -11.88 15.21
C ILE A 14 16.14 -13.13 14.33
N LYS A 15 15.56 -14.24 14.79
CA LYS A 15 15.48 -15.48 14.03
C LYS A 15 14.26 -15.43 13.11
N ASP A 16 14.47 -15.68 11.84
CA ASP A 16 13.43 -15.68 10.81
C ASP A 16 13.77 -16.69 9.72
N SER A 17 12.77 -17.15 8.97
CA SER A 17 12.96 -18.09 7.86
C SER A 17 11.94 -17.88 6.74
N PRO A 18 12.21 -18.39 5.52
CA PRO A 18 11.23 -18.42 4.44
C PRO A 18 9.93 -19.13 4.84
N GLU A 19 10.01 -20.22 5.63
CA GLU A 19 8.86 -20.98 6.11
C GLU A 19 7.98 -20.12 7.03
N LEU A 20 8.59 -19.36 7.94
CA LEU A 20 7.87 -18.44 8.83
C LEU A 20 7.22 -17.31 8.02
N LEU A 21 7.92 -16.76 7.02
CA LEU A 21 7.32 -15.77 6.10
C LEU A 21 6.15 -16.37 5.34
N LEU A 22 6.28 -17.58 4.81
CA LEU A 22 5.20 -18.26 4.09
C LEU A 22 3.99 -18.48 5.01
N ALA A 23 4.20 -18.95 6.23
CA ALA A 23 3.12 -19.16 7.21
C ALA A 23 2.40 -17.84 7.52
N ASP A 24 3.15 -16.74 7.69
CA ASP A 24 2.58 -15.40 7.88
C ASP A 24 1.76 -14.95 6.66
N MET A 25 2.27 -15.15 5.44
CA MET A 25 1.57 -14.82 4.19
C MET A 25 0.26 -15.58 4.06
N LEU A 26 0.27 -16.89 4.30
CA LEU A 26 -0.94 -17.73 4.19
C LEU A 26 -1.99 -17.30 5.23
N ARG A 27 -1.59 -17.10 6.47
CA ARG A 27 -2.48 -16.63 7.54
C ARG A 27 -3.06 -15.25 7.22
N ALA A 28 -2.23 -14.29 6.82
CA ALA A 28 -2.66 -12.92 6.49
C ALA A 28 -3.57 -12.87 5.27
N GLY A 29 -3.40 -13.78 4.32
CA GLY A 29 -4.24 -13.94 3.14
C GLY A 29 -5.49 -14.79 3.38
N GLY A 30 -5.80 -15.17 4.63
CA GLY A 30 -6.97 -15.99 4.95
C GLY A 30 -6.94 -17.38 4.27
N HIS A 31 -5.74 -17.89 3.98
CA HIS A 31 -5.51 -19.15 3.27
C HIS A 31 -6.09 -19.21 1.84
N LEU A 32 -6.40 -18.07 1.24
CA LEU A 32 -6.86 -17.95 -0.15
C LEU A 32 -5.70 -17.75 -1.15
N ASN A 33 -4.49 -17.66 -0.66
CA ASN A 33 -3.30 -17.47 -1.48
C ASN A 33 -3.13 -18.63 -2.48
N HIS A 34 -2.64 -18.32 -3.66
CA HIS A 34 -2.05 -19.33 -4.54
C HIS A 34 -0.73 -19.78 -3.92
N VAL A 35 -0.73 -20.94 -3.28
CA VAL A 35 0.36 -21.39 -2.38
C VAL A 35 1.71 -21.45 -3.10
N GLU A 36 1.75 -21.95 -4.34
CA GLU A 36 3.00 -22.05 -5.10
C GLU A 36 3.59 -20.66 -5.42
N CYS A 37 2.75 -19.68 -5.74
CA CYS A 37 3.20 -18.29 -5.91
C CYS A 37 3.71 -17.70 -4.58
N ALA A 38 3.04 -17.97 -3.47
CA ALA A 38 3.47 -17.52 -2.15
C ALA A 38 4.82 -18.14 -1.76
N LYS A 39 5.05 -19.43 -2.07
CA LYS A 39 6.36 -20.09 -1.90
C LYS A 39 7.46 -19.38 -2.69
N VAL A 40 7.25 -19.09 -3.98
CA VAL A 40 8.24 -18.39 -4.81
C VAL A 40 8.63 -17.06 -4.17
N VAL A 41 7.64 -16.30 -3.66
CA VAL A 41 7.91 -15.03 -2.98
C VAL A 41 8.67 -15.24 -1.68
N ALA A 42 8.24 -16.16 -0.83
CA ALA A 42 8.84 -16.36 0.49
C ALA A 42 10.29 -16.86 0.40
N TYR A 43 10.54 -17.84 -0.46
CA TYR A 43 11.88 -18.42 -0.62
C TYR A 43 12.81 -17.56 -1.47
N GLY A 44 12.29 -16.76 -2.41
CA GLY A 44 13.07 -15.83 -3.23
C GLY A 44 13.33 -14.46 -2.58
N ALA A 45 12.71 -14.18 -1.42
CA ALA A 45 12.77 -12.85 -0.80
C ALA A 45 14.19 -12.44 -0.38
N TYR A 46 14.97 -13.36 0.21
CA TYR A 46 16.34 -13.08 0.63
C TYR A 46 17.27 -12.83 -0.58
N ASP A 47 17.15 -13.64 -1.61
CA ASP A 47 17.97 -13.49 -2.83
C ASP A 47 17.65 -12.16 -3.53
N THR A 48 16.36 -11.77 -3.56
CA THR A 48 15.95 -10.45 -4.08
C THR A 48 16.50 -9.30 -3.23
N TYR A 49 16.53 -9.45 -1.90
CA TYR A 49 17.17 -8.49 -1.00
C TYR A 49 18.66 -8.36 -1.29
N ARG A 50 19.37 -9.48 -1.46
CA ARG A 50 20.81 -9.50 -1.82
C ARG A 50 21.04 -8.87 -3.20
N TRP A 51 20.23 -9.22 -4.18
CA TRP A 51 20.30 -8.60 -5.51
C TRP A 51 20.14 -7.07 -5.44
N ALA A 52 19.14 -6.59 -4.69
CA ALA A 52 18.96 -5.15 -4.53
C ALA A 52 20.15 -4.49 -3.82
N THR A 53 20.70 -5.14 -2.78
CA THR A 53 21.82 -4.63 -1.99
C THR A 53 23.14 -4.68 -2.78
N ASP A 54 23.48 -5.82 -3.35
CA ASP A 54 24.80 -6.09 -3.89
C ASP A 54 24.94 -5.64 -5.35
N TYR A 55 23.87 -5.87 -6.14
CA TYR A 55 23.88 -5.58 -7.56
C TYR A 55 23.40 -4.17 -7.90
N LEU A 56 22.36 -3.68 -7.21
CA LEU A 56 21.84 -2.33 -7.42
C LEU A 56 22.44 -1.29 -6.47
N GLY A 57 23.05 -1.70 -5.35
CA GLY A 57 23.62 -0.80 -4.36
C GLY A 57 22.58 -0.12 -3.48
N VAL A 58 21.37 -0.70 -3.36
CA VAL A 58 20.29 -0.15 -2.51
C VAL A 58 20.74 -0.11 -1.05
N LYS A 59 20.46 1.00 -0.38
CA LYS A 59 20.72 1.22 1.05
C LYS A 59 19.44 1.08 1.85
N TRP A 60 19.54 0.35 2.94
CA TRP A 60 18.44 0.09 3.88
C TRP A 60 18.69 0.87 5.17
N ASP A 61 17.66 1.48 5.71
CA ASP A 61 17.74 2.34 6.89
C ASP A 61 17.19 1.64 8.13
N ARG A 62 15.97 1.11 8.04
CA ARG A 62 15.22 0.68 9.21
C ARG A 62 14.60 -0.70 9.02
N LEU A 63 14.67 -1.50 10.09
CA LEU A 63 13.92 -2.74 10.23
C LEU A 63 12.57 -2.45 10.88
N GLY A 64 11.48 -2.85 10.23
CA GLY A 64 10.11 -2.62 10.69
C GLY A 64 9.33 -3.91 10.92
N PHE A 65 8.37 -3.81 11.84
CA PHE A 65 7.33 -4.81 12.05
C PHE A 65 6.07 -4.36 11.30
N GLN A 66 5.50 -5.23 10.47
CA GLN A 66 4.29 -4.94 9.73
C GLN A 66 3.13 -5.84 10.19
N GLY A 67 1.90 -5.36 10.05
CA GLY A 67 0.72 -6.14 10.41
C GLY A 67 0.65 -7.47 9.64
N GLY A 68 0.42 -8.56 10.38
CA GLY A 68 0.42 -9.92 9.85
C GLY A 68 1.78 -10.63 9.92
N HIS A 69 2.88 -9.93 10.21
CA HIS A 69 4.19 -10.55 10.43
C HIS A 69 4.32 -11.10 11.86
N SER A 70 5.00 -12.23 12.01
CA SER A 70 5.35 -12.80 13.32
C SER A 70 6.60 -12.16 13.92
N VAL A 71 7.48 -11.60 13.08
CA VAL A 71 8.73 -10.93 13.49
C VAL A 71 8.97 -9.68 12.64
N ALA A 72 9.79 -8.76 13.13
CA ALA A 72 10.26 -7.63 12.34
C ALA A 72 11.18 -8.12 11.21
N ARG A 73 10.76 -7.94 9.93
CA ARG A 73 11.50 -8.36 8.73
C ARG A 73 11.46 -7.36 7.58
N SER A 74 10.68 -6.29 7.73
CA SER A 74 10.52 -5.30 6.67
C SER A 74 11.65 -4.29 6.69
N CYS A 75 12.45 -4.26 5.62
CA CYS A 75 13.49 -3.27 5.41
C CYS A 75 12.92 -2.03 4.72
N SER A 76 13.10 -0.86 5.30
CA SER A 76 12.76 0.42 4.67
C SER A 76 13.96 0.98 3.93
N PHE A 77 13.72 1.67 2.82
CA PHE A 77 14.75 2.39 2.10
C PHE A 77 15.26 3.61 2.87
N MET A 78 16.47 4.04 2.60
CA MET A 78 17.16 5.14 3.27
C MET A 78 16.33 6.44 3.26
N ASN A 79 15.75 6.80 2.13
CA ASN A 79 14.92 8.01 2.00
C ASN A 79 13.41 7.72 2.14
N GLY A 80 13.05 6.48 2.50
CA GLY A 80 11.65 6.08 2.71
C GLY A 80 10.77 6.10 1.46
N THR A 81 11.34 6.02 0.28
CA THR A 81 10.62 6.09 -1.00
C THR A 81 11.05 5.02 -1.99
N GLY A 82 10.15 4.59 -2.87
CA GLY A 82 10.47 3.66 -3.95
C GLY A 82 11.50 4.16 -4.95
N ALA A 83 11.79 5.46 -4.98
CA ALA A 83 12.85 6.03 -5.82
C ALA A 83 14.23 5.45 -5.48
N ASP A 84 14.44 5.02 -4.22
CA ASP A 84 15.70 4.42 -3.75
C ASP A 84 16.04 3.08 -4.42
N ILE A 85 15.07 2.40 -5.01
CA ILE A 85 15.29 1.19 -5.82
C ILE A 85 15.11 1.47 -7.32
N ILE A 86 14.12 2.28 -7.70
CA ILE A 86 13.84 2.59 -9.11
C ILE A 86 14.99 3.36 -9.75
N GLY A 87 15.61 4.33 -9.05
CA GLY A 87 16.75 5.08 -9.54
C GLY A 87 17.93 4.18 -9.94
N PRO A 88 18.46 3.34 -9.03
CA PRO A 88 19.48 2.35 -9.35
C PRO A 88 19.10 1.39 -10.48
N MET A 89 17.85 0.91 -10.55
CA MET A 89 17.36 0.06 -11.63
C MET A 89 17.45 0.78 -12.98
N LEU A 90 16.98 2.03 -13.07
CA LEU A 90 17.05 2.83 -14.30
C LEU A 90 18.51 3.08 -14.73
N THR A 91 19.40 3.35 -13.79
CA THR A 91 20.85 3.48 -14.06
C THR A 91 21.40 2.18 -14.65
N LYS A 92 21.02 1.02 -14.07
CA LYS A 92 21.47 -0.28 -14.57
C LYS A 92 20.91 -0.59 -15.96
N LEU A 93 19.63 -0.29 -16.22
CA LEU A 93 19.03 -0.43 -17.54
C LEU A 93 19.79 0.40 -18.60
N SER A 94 20.14 1.64 -18.25
CA SER A 94 20.93 2.51 -19.13
C SER A 94 22.32 1.89 -19.44
N THR A 95 23.01 1.37 -18.42
CA THR A 95 24.30 0.68 -18.59
C THR A 95 24.18 -0.54 -19.52
N LEU A 96 23.08 -1.27 -19.39
CA LEU A 96 22.78 -2.44 -20.22
C LEU A 96 22.20 -2.07 -21.61
N LYS A 97 22.05 -0.78 -21.89
CA LYS A 97 21.45 -0.26 -23.14
C LYS A 97 20.02 -0.79 -23.37
N VAL A 98 19.28 -1.04 -22.31
CA VAL A 98 17.87 -1.41 -22.38
C VAL A 98 17.03 -0.13 -22.42
N PRO A 99 16.25 0.14 -23.49
CA PRO A 99 15.52 1.37 -23.63
C PRO A 99 14.29 1.39 -22.71
N VAL A 100 14.07 2.49 -21.98
CA VAL A 100 12.85 2.78 -21.27
C VAL A 100 12.04 3.78 -22.11
N ARG A 101 10.88 3.35 -22.62
CA ARG A 101 10.00 4.19 -23.45
C ARG A 101 8.93 4.82 -22.58
N LEU A 102 9.13 6.06 -22.20
CA LEU A 102 8.15 6.85 -21.48
C LEU A 102 7.01 7.29 -22.41
N ARG A 103 5.89 7.74 -21.83
CA ARG A 103 4.71 8.18 -22.58
C ARG A 103 4.27 7.16 -23.64
N THR A 104 4.29 5.88 -23.25
CA THR A 104 3.93 4.79 -24.14
C THR A 104 2.86 3.95 -23.44
N LYS A 105 1.61 4.08 -23.88
CA LYS A 105 0.44 3.38 -23.34
C LYS A 105 0.29 2.04 -24.06
N LEU A 106 0.13 0.94 -23.31
CA LEU A 106 -0.27 -0.33 -23.87
C LEU A 106 -1.76 -0.26 -24.26
N LEU A 107 -2.08 -0.60 -25.51
CA LEU A 107 -3.45 -0.70 -26.00
C LEU A 107 -3.92 -2.16 -26.03
N ASN A 108 -3.18 -3.02 -26.74
CA ASN A 108 -3.54 -4.42 -26.94
C ASN A 108 -2.31 -5.31 -27.02
N PHE A 109 -2.52 -6.60 -26.83
CA PHE A 109 -1.58 -7.64 -27.26
C PHE A 109 -1.93 -8.05 -28.70
N VAL A 110 -0.90 -8.39 -29.46
CA VAL A 110 -1.03 -8.94 -30.81
C VAL A 110 -0.69 -10.42 -30.75
N THR A 111 -1.59 -11.26 -31.23
CA THR A 111 -1.43 -12.72 -31.26
C THR A 111 -1.32 -13.23 -32.70
N ASP A 112 -0.67 -14.37 -32.85
CA ASP A 112 -0.74 -15.14 -34.09
C ASP A 112 -2.01 -16.00 -34.15
N ASP A 113 -2.16 -16.78 -35.24
CA ASP A 113 -3.31 -17.65 -35.48
C ASP A 113 -3.44 -18.77 -34.41
N ASN A 114 -2.38 -19.07 -33.69
CA ASN A 114 -2.37 -20.06 -32.60
C ASN A 114 -2.63 -19.43 -31.23
N GLY A 115 -2.86 -18.10 -31.15
CA GLY A 115 -3.07 -17.35 -29.93
C GLY A 115 -1.79 -16.99 -29.16
N ALA A 116 -0.60 -17.25 -29.71
CA ALA A 116 0.65 -16.85 -29.08
C ALA A 116 0.88 -15.34 -29.21
N VAL A 117 1.30 -14.70 -28.11
CA VAL A 117 1.60 -13.26 -28.12
C VAL A 117 2.90 -12.99 -28.89
N ILE A 118 2.79 -12.33 -30.04
CA ILE A 118 3.89 -11.98 -30.94
C ILE A 118 4.24 -10.50 -30.95
N GLY A 119 3.42 -9.66 -30.29
CA GLY A 119 3.63 -8.22 -30.25
C GLY A 119 2.70 -7.52 -29.29
N VAL A 120 2.87 -6.20 -29.24
CA VAL A 120 1.98 -5.29 -28.53
C VAL A 120 1.64 -4.09 -29.43
N GLU A 121 0.41 -3.66 -29.34
CA GLU A 121 -0.05 -2.39 -29.87
C GLU A 121 0.07 -1.35 -28.76
N VAL A 122 0.74 -0.25 -29.06
CA VAL A 122 0.98 0.83 -28.10
C VAL A 122 0.62 2.18 -28.71
N ARG A 123 0.32 3.15 -27.85
CA ARG A 123 0.23 4.56 -28.21
C ARG A 123 1.48 5.27 -27.73
N ALA A 124 2.38 5.60 -28.65
CA ALA A 124 3.60 6.35 -28.40
C ALA A 124 3.31 7.85 -28.35
N ASN A 125 4.09 8.61 -27.55
CA ASN A 125 3.88 10.04 -27.27
C ASN A 125 2.53 10.37 -26.60
N TYR A 126 1.95 9.39 -25.93
CA TYR A 126 0.72 9.54 -25.16
C TYR A 126 0.91 10.51 -23.99
N GLN A 127 -0.07 11.39 -23.78
CA GLN A 127 -0.13 12.33 -22.66
C GLN A 127 -1.31 12.01 -21.77
N PHE A 128 -1.09 11.21 -20.74
CA PHE A 128 -2.15 10.85 -19.79
C PHE A 128 -2.81 12.11 -19.18
N PRO A 129 -4.14 12.18 -19.05
CA PRO A 129 -5.15 11.20 -19.49
C PRO A 129 -5.77 11.52 -20.88
N LYS A 130 -5.09 12.23 -21.75
CA LYS A 130 -5.60 12.73 -23.02
C LYS A 130 -5.57 11.64 -24.09
N GLU A 131 -6.69 10.94 -24.28
CA GLU A 131 -6.81 9.78 -25.17
C GLU A 131 -6.62 10.11 -26.67
N GLU A 132 -6.79 11.35 -27.04
CA GLU A 132 -6.59 11.86 -28.41
C GLU A 132 -5.11 12.05 -28.76
N THR A 133 -4.19 11.96 -27.78
CA THR A 133 -2.76 12.22 -28.00
C THR A 133 -1.98 10.97 -28.37
N GLY A 134 -0.87 11.19 -29.07
CA GLY A 134 0.05 10.13 -29.47
C GLY A 134 -0.34 9.42 -30.76
N GLU A 135 0.46 8.47 -31.16
CA GLU A 135 0.31 7.68 -32.39
C GLU A 135 0.37 6.19 -32.08
N THR A 136 -0.45 5.40 -32.78
CA THR A 136 -0.44 3.94 -32.65
C THR A 136 0.80 3.36 -33.31
N LYS A 137 1.48 2.48 -32.57
CA LYS A 137 2.65 1.71 -33.05
C LYS A 137 2.53 0.25 -32.63
N PHE A 138 3.12 -0.61 -33.46
CA PHE A 138 3.23 -2.04 -33.17
C PHE A 138 4.69 -2.38 -32.81
N ILE A 139 4.88 -3.11 -31.72
CA ILE A 139 6.19 -3.56 -31.27
C ILE A 139 6.17 -5.09 -31.29
N ARG A 140 6.98 -5.66 -32.19
CA ARG A 140 7.17 -7.12 -32.25
C ARG A 140 7.97 -7.60 -31.04
N VAL A 141 7.56 -8.70 -30.46
CA VAL A 141 8.28 -9.37 -29.36
C VAL A 141 8.79 -10.72 -29.82
N LYS A 142 9.97 -11.13 -29.31
CA LYS A 142 10.64 -12.36 -29.72
C LYS A 142 10.40 -13.53 -28.76
N ARG A 143 10.14 -13.25 -27.49
CA ARG A 143 10.01 -14.28 -26.44
C ARG A 143 8.68 -14.20 -25.71
N GLY A 144 8.18 -12.99 -25.45
CA GLY A 144 6.95 -12.75 -24.71
C GLY A 144 6.93 -11.36 -24.10
N VAL A 145 5.87 -11.05 -23.38
CA VAL A 145 5.64 -9.78 -22.68
C VAL A 145 5.47 -10.06 -21.20
N VAL A 146 6.20 -9.32 -20.36
CA VAL A 146 5.95 -9.29 -18.91
C VAL A 146 5.01 -8.13 -18.62
N LEU A 147 3.80 -8.43 -18.15
CA LEU A 147 2.83 -7.42 -17.75
C LEU A 147 3.11 -7.00 -16.29
N ALA A 148 3.55 -5.76 -16.10
CA ALA A 148 3.87 -5.18 -14.80
C ALA A 148 3.19 -3.81 -14.59
N THR A 149 1.99 -3.64 -15.13
CA THR A 149 1.26 -2.36 -15.21
C THR A 149 0.50 -1.98 -13.92
N GLY A 150 0.63 -2.77 -12.88
CA GLY A 150 -0.07 -2.54 -11.60
C GLY A 150 -1.54 -2.93 -11.64
N GLY A 151 -2.31 -2.40 -10.69
CA GLY A 151 -3.72 -2.72 -10.49
C GLY A 151 -4.68 -1.68 -11.08
N PHE A 152 -5.92 -1.70 -10.54
CA PHE A 152 -7.04 -0.91 -11.08
C PHE A 152 -7.71 0.01 -10.04
N SER A 153 -6.99 0.43 -9.02
CA SER A 153 -7.57 1.20 -7.90
C SER A 153 -8.16 2.56 -8.28
N GLN A 154 -7.71 3.15 -9.41
CA GLN A 154 -8.25 4.40 -9.96
C GLN A 154 -9.42 4.18 -10.94
N ASN A 155 -9.69 2.94 -11.32
CA ASN A 155 -10.84 2.59 -12.14
C ASN A 155 -12.06 2.30 -11.25
N VAL A 156 -12.87 3.33 -11.00
CA VAL A 156 -14.06 3.24 -10.13
C VAL A 156 -15.01 2.15 -10.62
N GLN A 157 -15.28 2.09 -11.91
CA GLN A 157 -16.18 1.08 -12.50
C GLN A 157 -15.67 -0.34 -12.22
N MET A 158 -14.38 -0.58 -12.47
CA MET A 158 -13.79 -1.89 -12.29
C MET A 158 -13.76 -2.30 -10.82
N ARG A 159 -13.35 -1.40 -9.91
CA ARG A 159 -13.33 -1.72 -8.47
C ARG A 159 -14.74 -1.92 -7.90
N THR A 160 -15.73 -1.12 -8.33
CA THR A 160 -17.12 -1.26 -7.88
C THR A 160 -17.77 -2.54 -8.41
N MET A 161 -17.40 -3.00 -9.61
CA MET A 161 -17.83 -4.28 -10.16
C MET A 161 -17.38 -5.46 -9.27
N HIS A 162 -16.19 -5.39 -8.70
CA HIS A 162 -15.62 -6.45 -7.85
C HIS A 162 -15.95 -6.28 -6.37
N ASP A 163 -16.15 -5.05 -5.90
CA ASP A 163 -16.65 -4.74 -4.55
C ASP A 163 -17.57 -3.51 -4.61
N PRO A 164 -18.91 -3.70 -4.54
CA PRO A 164 -19.89 -2.61 -4.65
C PRO A 164 -19.74 -1.48 -3.62
N ARG A 165 -19.00 -1.72 -2.52
CA ARG A 165 -18.71 -0.70 -1.50
C ARG A 165 -17.71 0.35 -1.99
N LEU A 166 -16.88 0.02 -3.01
CA LEU A 166 -15.77 0.83 -3.47
C LEU A 166 -16.18 1.84 -4.55
N THR A 167 -17.13 2.69 -4.20
CA THR A 167 -17.70 3.70 -5.08
C THR A 167 -16.77 4.90 -5.30
N VAL A 168 -17.25 5.90 -6.05
CA VAL A 168 -16.57 7.19 -6.23
C VAL A 168 -16.33 7.96 -4.92
N ALA A 169 -17.09 7.64 -3.86
CA ALA A 169 -16.91 8.26 -2.55
C ALA A 169 -15.59 7.87 -1.84
N LEU A 170 -14.93 6.82 -2.31
CA LEU A 170 -13.64 6.37 -1.76
C LEU A 170 -12.50 6.81 -2.66
N ASP A 171 -11.57 7.57 -2.10
CA ASP A 171 -10.34 7.99 -2.78
C ASP A 171 -9.33 6.82 -2.91
N SER A 172 -8.34 7.04 -3.77
CA SER A 172 -7.21 6.14 -3.92
C SER A 172 -5.89 6.91 -3.76
N THR A 173 -4.95 6.34 -3.01
CA THR A 173 -3.59 6.89 -2.85
C THR A 173 -2.65 6.46 -3.98
N ASN A 174 -3.11 5.66 -4.92
CA ASN A 174 -2.31 5.20 -6.04
C ASN A 174 -2.20 6.26 -7.14
N SER A 175 -1.22 6.07 -8.03
CA SER A 175 -1.09 6.89 -9.24
C SER A 175 -2.43 6.94 -10.00
N PRO A 176 -2.82 8.10 -10.53
CA PRO A 176 -3.99 8.21 -11.41
C PRO A 176 -3.97 7.23 -12.60
N ALA A 177 -2.78 6.77 -13.02
CA ALA A 177 -2.60 5.79 -14.07
C ALA A 177 -2.84 4.32 -13.64
N ALA A 178 -3.24 4.06 -12.41
CA ALA A 178 -3.63 2.72 -11.95
C ALA A 178 -5.05 2.36 -12.42
N THR A 179 -5.22 2.31 -13.74
CA THR A 179 -6.53 2.20 -14.44
C THR A 179 -6.93 0.76 -14.76
N GLY A 180 -6.01 -0.21 -14.62
CA GLY A 180 -6.27 -1.62 -14.95
C GLY A 180 -6.31 -1.93 -16.45
N GLU A 181 -5.97 -0.98 -17.32
CA GLU A 181 -6.04 -1.16 -18.78
C GLU A 181 -5.14 -2.29 -19.28
N GLY A 182 -3.95 -2.46 -18.70
CA GLY A 182 -3.05 -3.58 -19.02
C GLY A 182 -3.67 -4.93 -18.67
N LEU A 183 -4.36 -5.03 -17.53
CA LEU A 183 -5.09 -6.22 -17.13
C LEU A 183 -6.21 -6.55 -18.12
N GLN A 184 -7.02 -5.54 -18.48
CA GLN A 184 -8.08 -5.70 -19.48
C GLN A 184 -7.53 -6.10 -20.87
N ALA A 185 -6.37 -5.53 -21.27
CA ALA A 185 -5.71 -5.92 -22.51
C ALA A 185 -5.30 -7.41 -22.50
N ALA A 186 -4.77 -7.90 -21.37
CA ALA A 186 -4.42 -9.30 -21.21
C ALA A 186 -5.66 -10.23 -21.23
N GLN A 187 -6.75 -9.83 -20.59
CA GLN A 187 -8.01 -10.59 -20.62
C GLN A 187 -8.56 -10.74 -22.04
N ARG A 188 -8.43 -9.70 -22.89
CA ARG A 188 -8.89 -9.77 -24.30
C ARG A 188 -8.20 -10.85 -25.12
N VAL A 189 -6.99 -11.27 -24.71
CA VAL A 189 -6.24 -12.35 -25.37
C VAL A 189 -6.23 -13.65 -24.54
N GLY A 190 -7.21 -13.82 -23.62
CA GLY A 190 -7.46 -15.06 -22.93
C GLY A 190 -6.73 -15.23 -21.59
N ALA A 191 -6.09 -14.19 -21.04
CA ALA A 191 -5.52 -14.29 -19.71
C ALA A 191 -6.60 -14.49 -18.64
N GLY A 192 -6.40 -15.46 -17.77
CA GLY A 192 -7.25 -15.70 -16.61
C GLY A 192 -7.00 -14.67 -15.50
N THR A 193 -7.99 -14.51 -14.63
CA THR A 193 -7.89 -13.68 -13.42
C THR A 193 -8.25 -14.48 -12.18
N CYS A 194 -7.70 -14.10 -11.04
CA CYS A 194 -8.05 -14.67 -9.75
C CYS A 194 -8.12 -13.57 -8.68
N LEU A 195 -8.95 -13.79 -7.66
CA LEU A 195 -9.06 -12.92 -6.47
C LEU A 195 -9.29 -11.44 -6.80
N MET A 196 -10.05 -11.14 -7.85
CA MET A 196 -10.31 -9.77 -8.29
C MET A 196 -11.14 -8.96 -7.28
N ASP A 197 -11.91 -9.61 -6.43
CA ASP A 197 -12.66 -9.07 -5.31
C ASP A 197 -11.81 -8.83 -4.06
N TRP A 198 -10.57 -9.32 -4.03
CA TRP A 198 -9.62 -9.08 -2.94
C TRP A 198 -8.84 -7.79 -3.13
N ILE A 199 -9.58 -6.69 -3.20
CA ILE A 199 -9.00 -5.36 -3.35
C ILE A 199 -8.44 -4.92 -2.00
N GLN A 200 -7.14 -4.62 -1.93
CA GLN A 200 -6.54 -4.12 -0.71
C GLN A 200 -6.92 -2.66 -0.48
N LEU A 201 -7.55 -2.40 0.65
CA LEU A 201 -7.85 -1.07 1.13
C LEU A 201 -6.77 -0.61 2.12
N GLY A 202 -6.40 0.68 2.02
CA GLY A 202 -5.56 1.36 3.00
C GLY A 202 -6.44 2.31 3.81
N PRO A 203 -6.68 2.06 5.11
CA PRO A 203 -7.63 2.85 5.90
C PRO A 203 -7.01 4.18 6.39
N TRP A 204 -6.34 4.90 5.51
CA TRP A 204 -5.47 6.01 5.89
C TRP A 204 -5.80 7.36 5.22
N THR A 205 -6.69 7.42 4.25
CA THR A 205 -7.08 8.68 3.63
C THR A 205 -7.97 9.50 4.54
N SER A 206 -7.85 10.84 4.48
CA SER A 206 -8.70 11.78 5.20
C SER A 206 -9.65 12.50 4.25
N PRO A 207 -10.92 12.74 4.62
CA PRO A 207 -11.81 13.60 3.84
C PRO A 207 -11.34 15.06 3.80
N ASP A 208 -10.48 15.49 4.73
CA ASP A 208 -9.92 16.85 4.79
C ASP A 208 -8.81 17.07 3.74
N GLU A 209 -8.27 16.00 3.16
CA GLU A 209 -7.32 16.04 2.05
C GLU A 209 -7.65 14.93 1.04
N LYS A 210 -7.35 15.16 -0.25
CA LYS A 210 -7.65 14.19 -1.31
C LYS A 210 -6.44 13.35 -1.69
N GLY A 211 -6.69 12.07 -1.99
CA GLY A 211 -5.68 11.15 -2.48
C GLY A 211 -4.56 10.87 -1.46
N PHE A 212 -3.33 10.87 -1.93
CA PHE A 212 -2.15 10.66 -1.08
C PHE A 212 -1.66 11.98 -0.49
N GLY A 213 -2.16 12.30 0.68
CA GLY A 213 -1.75 13.51 1.43
C GLY A 213 -0.80 13.21 2.58
N VAL A 214 -0.95 13.98 3.63
CA VAL A 214 -0.16 13.88 4.88
C VAL A 214 -0.77 12.87 5.84
N CYS A 215 -2.09 12.78 5.88
CA CYS A 215 -2.84 11.90 6.79
C CYS A 215 -2.38 10.43 6.71
N PRO A 216 -2.17 9.81 5.53
CA PRO A 216 -1.67 8.44 5.47
C PRO A 216 -0.37 8.22 6.24
N LYS A 217 0.57 9.17 6.17
CA LYS A 217 1.86 9.09 6.89
C LYS A 217 1.68 9.25 8.40
N PHE A 218 0.79 10.16 8.81
CA PHE A 218 0.48 10.38 10.22
C PHE A 218 -0.20 9.14 10.82
N VAL A 219 -1.22 8.62 10.17
CA VAL A 219 -1.97 7.45 10.67
C VAL A 219 -1.07 6.22 10.77
N GLU A 220 -0.25 5.95 9.74
CA GLU A 220 0.67 4.80 9.77
C GLU A 220 1.71 4.92 10.89
N ALA A 221 2.24 6.11 11.14
CA ALA A 221 3.18 6.36 12.23
C ALA A 221 2.51 6.33 13.62
N SER A 222 1.20 6.57 13.69
CA SER A 222 0.41 6.57 14.93
C SER A 222 -0.10 5.18 15.32
N VAL A 223 -0.12 4.24 14.39
CA VAL A 223 -0.58 2.85 14.65
C VAL A 223 0.29 2.19 15.72
N GLY A 224 -0.36 1.63 16.75
CA GLY A 224 0.32 1.05 17.91
C GLY A 224 0.65 2.03 19.04
N TYR A 225 0.51 3.34 18.82
CA TYR A 225 0.78 4.40 19.80
C TYR A 225 -0.42 5.31 20.07
N GLY A 226 -1.48 5.12 19.33
CA GLY A 226 -2.75 5.79 19.45
C GLY A 226 -3.91 4.83 19.22
N LEU A 227 -5.13 5.29 19.43
CA LEU A 227 -6.33 4.47 19.28
C LEU A 227 -7.28 5.05 18.25
N MET A 228 -8.01 4.16 17.54
CA MET A 228 -9.06 4.56 16.60
C MET A 228 -10.42 4.63 17.30
N ILE A 229 -11.06 5.78 17.16
CA ILE A 229 -12.37 6.09 17.74
C ILE A 229 -13.40 6.24 16.64
N ASP A 230 -14.55 5.65 16.83
CA ASP A 230 -15.77 6.00 16.12
C ASP A 230 -16.30 7.32 16.68
N PRO A 231 -16.33 8.41 15.91
CA PRO A 231 -16.76 9.71 16.41
C PRO A 231 -18.25 9.78 16.79
N LYS A 232 -19.11 8.87 16.32
CA LYS A 232 -20.52 8.83 16.71
C LYS A 232 -20.73 8.22 18.09
N THR A 233 -19.89 7.30 18.48
CA THR A 233 -20.07 6.53 19.73
C THR A 233 -19.02 6.85 20.79
N GLY A 234 -17.93 7.53 20.44
CA GLY A 234 -16.79 7.75 21.32
C GLY A 234 -16.00 6.48 21.66
N LYS A 235 -16.31 5.35 21.03
CA LYS A 235 -15.74 4.06 21.37
C LYS A 235 -14.61 3.66 20.43
N ARG A 236 -13.59 3.02 20.99
CA ARG A 236 -12.63 2.24 20.22
C ARG A 236 -13.35 1.03 19.63
N PHE A 237 -13.17 0.78 18.33
CA PHE A 237 -13.93 -0.26 17.61
C PHE A 237 -13.03 -1.28 16.89
N ILE A 238 -11.70 -1.15 16.98
CA ILE A 238 -10.77 -1.92 16.19
C ILE A 238 -9.47 -2.18 16.97
N ASN A 239 -8.71 -3.22 16.55
CA ASN A 239 -7.30 -3.37 16.88
C ASN A 239 -6.46 -2.66 15.82
N GLU A 240 -5.83 -1.55 16.16
CA GLU A 240 -5.07 -0.68 15.26
C GLU A 240 -3.85 -1.39 14.64
N THR A 241 -3.27 -2.36 15.35
CA THR A 241 -2.14 -3.17 14.87
C THR A 241 -2.57 -4.42 14.08
N GLY A 242 -3.88 -4.65 13.96
CA GLY A 242 -4.43 -5.76 13.20
C GLY A 242 -4.14 -5.73 11.70
N ASN A 243 -4.49 -6.79 11.01
CA ASN A 243 -4.38 -6.87 9.56
C ASN A 243 -5.10 -5.69 8.88
N ARG A 244 -4.50 -5.15 7.82
CA ARG A 244 -5.01 -4.00 7.08
C ARG A 244 -6.44 -4.19 6.57
N LYS A 245 -6.78 -5.40 6.07
CA LYS A 245 -8.13 -5.73 5.62
C LYS A 245 -9.15 -5.61 6.76
N VAL A 246 -8.86 -6.21 7.91
CA VAL A 246 -9.75 -6.17 9.09
C VAL A 246 -10.01 -4.72 9.52
N ARG A 247 -8.98 -3.88 9.53
CA ARG A 247 -9.11 -2.46 9.85
C ARG A 247 -9.95 -1.69 8.83
N ALA A 248 -9.70 -1.91 7.55
CA ALA A 248 -10.43 -1.26 6.48
C ALA A 248 -11.91 -1.68 6.47
N ASP A 249 -12.20 -2.97 6.61
CA ASP A 249 -13.57 -3.48 6.67
C ASP A 249 -14.33 -2.91 7.89
N ALA A 250 -13.68 -2.78 9.05
CA ALA A 250 -14.28 -2.18 10.24
C ALA A 250 -14.61 -0.68 10.03
N ILE A 251 -13.72 0.08 9.36
CA ILE A 251 -13.98 1.49 9.02
C ILE A 251 -15.13 1.61 8.01
N LEU A 252 -15.17 0.73 7.00
CA LEU A 252 -16.31 0.70 6.07
C LEU A 252 -17.62 0.34 6.77
N ALA A 253 -17.57 -0.55 7.76
CA ALA A 253 -18.75 -0.99 8.50
C ALA A 253 -19.38 0.11 9.36
N ILE A 254 -18.59 1.03 9.95
CA ILE A 254 -19.14 2.20 10.67
C ILE A 254 -19.75 3.23 9.72
N GLY A 255 -19.42 3.18 8.42
CA GLY A 255 -20.07 3.97 7.38
C GLY A 255 -19.71 5.47 7.37
N HIS A 256 -18.67 5.89 8.07
CA HIS A 256 -18.18 7.28 8.13
C HIS A 256 -16.70 7.29 8.52
N PRO A 257 -15.97 8.43 8.36
CA PRO A 257 -14.59 8.53 8.78
C PRO A 257 -14.41 8.28 10.28
N ALA A 258 -13.35 7.53 10.62
CA ALA A 258 -12.89 7.33 12.00
C ALA A 258 -11.86 8.40 12.37
N ILE A 259 -11.60 8.55 13.67
CA ILE A 259 -10.55 9.42 14.19
C ILE A 259 -9.43 8.56 14.76
N ILE A 260 -8.17 8.83 14.41
CA ILE A 260 -7.04 8.32 15.18
C ILE A 260 -6.59 9.36 16.19
N LEU A 261 -6.57 8.97 17.46
CA LEU A 261 -6.18 9.80 18.59
C LEU A 261 -4.82 9.33 19.12
N ILE A 262 -3.88 10.24 19.23
CA ILE A 262 -2.54 9.99 19.77
C ILE A 262 -2.16 11.10 20.76
N SER A 263 -1.51 10.75 21.87
CA SER A 263 -0.99 11.74 22.80
C SER A 263 0.16 12.54 22.21
N GLU A 264 0.32 13.79 22.65
CA GLU A 264 1.42 14.64 22.16
C GLU A 264 2.80 14.02 22.43
N THR A 265 2.96 13.32 23.55
CA THR A 265 4.20 12.62 23.92
C THR A 265 4.52 11.52 22.90
N ASN A 266 3.57 10.65 22.59
CA ASN A 266 3.75 9.59 21.61
C ASN A 266 3.90 10.16 20.20
N MET A 267 3.14 11.19 19.85
CA MET A 267 3.24 11.85 18.58
C MET A 267 4.66 12.41 18.33
N LYS A 268 5.24 13.13 19.30
CA LYS A 268 6.61 13.67 19.20
C LYS A 268 7.68 12.58 19.06
N LYS A 269 7.43 11.42 19.66
CA LYS A 269 8.38 10.30 19.64
C LYS A 269 8.33 9.48 18.35
N HIS A 270 7.17 9.33 17.74
CA HIS A 270 6.94 8.35 16.68
C HIS A 270 6.55 8.94 15.33
N VAL A 271 6.05 10.18 15.29
CA VAL A 271 5.60 10.84 14.05
C VAL A 271 6.61 11.92 13.63
N PRO A 272 7.08 11.94 12.37
CA PRO A 272 7.96 13.01 11.90
C PRO A 272 7.29 14.39 12.04
N MET A 273 7.98 15.34 12.66
CA MET A 273 7.43 16.69 12.91
C MET A 273 7.07 17.44 11.63
N SER A 274 7.75 17.17 10.51
CA SER A 274 7.36 17.70 9.20
C SER A 274 5.98 17.24 8.76
N THR A 275 5.65 15.97 9.05
CA THR A 275 4.30 15.39 8.79
C THR A 275 3.25 16.06 9.67
N VAL A 276 3.54 16.22 10.96
CA VAL A 276 2.63 16.90 11.91
C VAL A 276 2.35 18.33 11.47
N LYS A 277 3.42 19.09 11.17
CA LYS A 277 3.28 20.48 10.73
C LYS A 277 2.43 20.59 9.47
N ALA A 278 2.72 19.80 8.45
CA ALA A 278 1.98 19.82 7.20
C ALA A 278 0.50 19.44 7.38
N GLY A 279 0.20 18.49 8.27
CA GLY A 279 -1.18 18.09 8.59
C GLY A 279 -1.95 19.13 9.41
N LEU A 280 -1.28 19.86 10.29
CA LEU A 280 -1.88 20.99 10.99
C LEU A 280 -2.17 22.15 10.03
N ASP A 281 -1.24 22.42 9.10
CA ASP A 281 -1.38 23.49 8.11
C ASP A 281 -2.53 23.22 7.11
N ASN A 282 -2.81 21.97 6.75
CA ASN A 282 -3.88 21.60 5.82
C ASN A 282 -5.19 21.12 6.50
N GLY A 283 -5.20 21.04 7.84
CA GLY A 283 -6.39 20.66 8.63
C GLY A 283 -6.65 19.15 8.75
N SER A 284 -5.86 18.28 8.11
CA SER A 284 -5.99 16.82 8.25
C SER A 284 -5.54 16.29 9.61
N ILE A 285 -4.73 17.06 10.34
CA ILE A 285 -4.36 16.84 11.74
C ILE A 285 -4.90 18.01 12.56
N LYS A 286 -5.53 17.71 13.68
CA LYS A 286 -6.06 18.72 14.62
C LYS A 286 -5.43 18.50 15.99
N ARG A 287 -5.21 19.59 16.73
CA ARG A 287 -4.67 19.57 18.09
C ARG A 287 -5.74 20.07 19.05
N PHE A 288 -5.92 19.38 20.15
CA PHE A 288 -6.84 19.72 21.22
C PHE A 288 -6.09 19.76 22.55
N ALA A 289 -6.46 20.66 23.43
CA ALA A 289 -5.84 20.80 24.74
C ALA A 289 -6.33 19.69 25.71
N SER A 290 -7.53 19.16 25.49
CA SER A 290 -8.12 18.10 26.34
C SER A 290 -9.01 17.15 25.54
N LEU A 291 -9.39 16.02 26.15
CA LEU A 291 -10.37 15.09 25.60
C LEU A 291 -11.77 15.73 25.51
N GLU A 292 -12.11 16.61 26.43
CA GLU A 292 -13.38 17.34 26.43
C GLU A 292 -13.49 18.28 25.23
N GLU A 293 -12.43 19.03 24.91
CA GLU A 293 -12.38 19.88 23.73
C GLU A 293 -12.50 19.08 22.43
N LEU A 294 -11.81 17.95 22.35
CA LEU A 294 -11.91 17.02 21.22
C LEU A 294 -13.36 16.48 21.11
N ALA A 295 -13.93 16.02 22.22
CA ALA A 295 -15.28 15.51 22.26
C ALA A 295 -16.30 16.56 21.78
N GLN A 296 -16.17 17.80 22.25
CA GLN A 296 -17.01 18.92 21.84
C GLN A 296 -16.88 19.20 20.33
N ASN A 297 -15.65 19.20 19.79
CA ASN A 297 -15.42 19.48 18.37
C ASN A 297 -16.06 18.45 17.44
N TYR A 298 -16.13 17.19 17.86
CA TYR A 298 -16.70 16.10 17.05
C TYR A 298 -18.11 15.67 17.49
N GLY A 299 -18.70 16.33 18.50
CA GLY A 299 -20.03 15.94 19.03
C GLY A 299 -20.03 14.58 19.72
N ILE A 300 -18.91 14.17 20.31
CA ILE A 300 -18.76 12.91 21.04
C ILE A 300 -19.17 13.11 22.50
N ASP A 301 -19.81 12.11 23.13
CA ASP A 301 -19.99 12.09 24.57
C ASP A 301 -18.62 12.03 25.28
N PRO A 302 -18.21 13.04 26.05
CA PRO A 302 -16.92 13.11 26.71
C PRO A 302 -16.66 11.93 27.67
N LYS A 303 -17.70 11.41 28.31
CA LYS A 303 -17.61 10.26 29.22
C LYS A 303 -17.25 8.99 28.46
N LEU A 304 -17.92 8.71 27.35
CA LEU A 304 -17.65 7.53 26.52
C LEU A 304 -16.26 7.59 25.88
N LEU A 305 -15.84 8.78 25.45
CA LEU A 305 -14.47 8.98 24.92
C LEU A 305 -13.43 8.71 26.01
N LYS A 306 -13.62 9.28 27.21
CA LYS A 306 -12.73 9.08 28.33
C LYS A 306 -12.64 7.61 28.73
N GLU A 307 -13.75 6.90 28.83
CA GLU A 307 -13.77 5.47 29.11
C GLU A 307 -12.98 4.65 28.09
N SER A 308 -13.06 5.03 26.80
CA SER A 308 -12.28 4.37 25.73
C SER A 308 -10.79 4.59 25.88
N VAL A 309 -10.37 5.81 26.23
CA VAL A 309 -8.95 6.15 26.46
C VAL A 309 -8.42 5.47 27.73
N ASP A 310 -9.18 5.47 28.82
CA ASP A 310 -8.80 4.82 30.07
C ASP A 310 -8.59 3.32 29.88
N ARG A 311 -9.52 2.62 29.21
CA ARG A 311 -9.39 1.20 28.89
C ARG A 311 -8.17 0.90 28.02
N TRP A 312 -7.85 1.76 27.07
CA TRP A 312 -6.66 1.65 26.24
C TRP A 312 -5.39 1.79 27.08
N ASN A 313 -5.32 2.82 27.94
CA ASN A 313 -4.18 3.03 28.82
C ASN A 313 -3.98 1.85 29.79
N ASP A 314 -5.06 1.32 30.37
CA ASP A 314 -5.02 0.16 31.25
C ASP A 314 -4.53 -1.11 30.53
N ALA A 315 -4.86 -1.25 29.24
CA ALA A 315 -4.43 -2.40 28.45
C ALA A 315 -2.94 -2.37 28.08
N ILE A 316 -2.35 -1.18 27.87
CA ILE A 316 -0.91 -1.03 27.58
C ILE A 316 -0.03 -0.97 28.82
N ALA A 317 -0.59 -0.75 30.01
CA ALA A 317 0.13 -0.76 31.28
C ALA A 317 0.37 -2.18 31.83
N LYS A 318 -0.32 -3.17 31.28
CA LYS A 318 -0.18 -4.61 31.60
C LYS A 318 0.81 -5.28 30.66
#